data_142c09c53f4b9ed52e1d096877a49310
#
_entry.id   142c09c53f4b9ed52e1d096877a49310
#
_cell.length_a   1.000
_cell.length_b   1.000
_cell.length_c   1.000
_cell.angle_alpha   90.00
_cell.angle_beta   90.00
_cell.angle_gamma   90.00
#
_symmetry.space_group_name_H-M   'P 1'
#
loop_
_entity.id
_entity.type
_entity.pdbx_description
1 polymer ?
#
loop_
_entity_poly.entity_id
_entity_poly.type
_entity_poly.pdbx_seq_one_letter_code
_entity_poly.pdbx_strand_id
1 'polypeptide(L)'
;MLKRLLSFFLVLTLFPTASGQEALFVPNEGQWSGNFSHKMPLKYGGLFFEKDAVQIVLRDARHLEDLHGHDMHEAGLSHEADLLQYHSVRLKFLNAKPTVAKGRKPTEFYHNYFLGEDSTFWRGGVRPSRGLSYEGLYPNSTLAFG
;
A
#
# COMPACT_ATOMS: atom_id res chain seq x y z
N MET A 1 -25.90 13.32 45.29
CA MET A 1 -24.51 13.06 44.87
C MET A 1 -24.40 11.93 43.82
N LEU A 2 -25.19 10.89 43.86
CA LEU A 2 -25.14 9.75 42.94
C LEU A 2 -25.45 10.07 41.45
N LYS A 3 -26.35 11.03 41.18
CA LYS A 3 -26.73 11.44 39.80
C LYS A 3 -25.62 12.19 39.02
N ARG A 4 -24.68 12.83 39.69
CA ARG A 4 -23.58 13.55 39.04
C ARG A 4 -22.39 12.61 38.66
N LEU A 5 -22.24 11.48 39.33
CA LEU A 5 -21.24 10.45 39.00
C LEU A 5 -21.62 9.66 37.75
N LEU A 6 -22.92 9.43 37.51
CA LEU A 6 -23.40 8.71 36.33
C LEU A 6 -23.20 9.51 35.02
N SER A 7 -23.30 10.86 35.09
CA SER A 7 -23.03 11.73 33.92
C SER A 7 -21.56 11.76 33.50
N PHE A 8 -20.62 11.55 34.42
CA PHE A 8 -19.20 11.56 34.13
C PHE A 8 -18.73 10.26 33.47
N PHE A 9 -19.40 9.16 33.80
CA PHE A 9 -19.06 7.85 33.21
C PHE A 9 -19.57 7.68 31.78
N LEU A 10 -20.58 8.40 31.36
CA LEU A 10 -21.16 8.32 30.01
C LEU A 10 -20.32 9.07 28.95
N VAL A 11 -19.48 10.03 29.35
CA VAL A 11 -18.62 10.80 28.44
C VAL A 11 -17.33 10.05 28.07
N LEU A 12 -16.95 9.04 28.85
CA LEU A 12 -15.69 8.30 28.62
C LEU A 12 -15.77 7.20 27.56
N THR A 13 -16.96 6.89 27.04
CA THR A 13 -17.16 5.80 26.08
C THR A 13 -17.24 6.22 24.60
N LEU A 14 -17.06 7.50 24.29
CA LEU A 14 -17.18 8.05 22.93
C LEU A 14 -15.84 8.47 22.32
N PHE A 15 -14.74 7.82 22.66
CA PHE A 15 -13.55 7.95 21.83
C PHE A 15 -13.71 7.04 20.62
N PRO A 16 -13.84 7.61 19.38
CA PRO A 16 -13.77 6.78 18.19
C PRO A 16 -12.40 6.12 18.20
N THR A 17 -12.37 4.80 18.23
CA THR A 17 -11.15 4.06 17.94
C THR A 17 -10.76 4.42 16.51
N ALA A 18 -9.73 5.25 16.34
CA ALA A 18 -9.14 5.48 15.04
C ALA A 18 -8.61 4.13 14.54
N SER A 19 -9.40 3.46 13.73
CA SER A 19 -8.93 2.25 13.02
C SER A 19 -7.95 2.73 11.97
N GLY A 20 -6.66 2.72 12.32
CA GLY A 20 -5.59 2.90 11.34
C GLY A 20 -5.71 1.81 10.27
N GLN A 21 -5.56 2.17 9.01
CA GLN A 21 -5.51 1.19 7.93
C GLN A 21 -4.31 0.26 8.19
N GLU A 22 -4.55 -1.04 8.29
CA GLU A 22 -3.48 -2.02 8.51
C GLU A 22 -2.54 -2.03 7.29
N ALA A 23 -1.24 -1.87 7.53
CA ALA A 23 -0.24 -1.95 6.48
C ALA A 23 -0.07 -3.41 6.03
N LEU A 24 -0.37 -3.70 4.77
CA LEU A 24 -0.22 -5.02 4.18
C LEU A 24 0.89 -5.01 3.12
N PHE A 25 1.83 -5.92 3.25
CA PHE A 25 2.94 -6.11 2.31
C PHE A 25 2.62 -7.30 1.41
N VAL A 26 2.29 -7.01 0.15
CA VAL A 26 1.89 -8.02 -0.84
C VAL A 26 3.13 -8.46 -1.62
N PRO A 27 3.48 -9.77 -1.62
CA PRO A 27 4.61 -10.26 -2.40
C PRO A 27 4.34 -10.12 -3.90
N ASN A 28 5.37 -9.78 -4.67
CA ASN A 28 5.34 -9.84 -6.12
C ASN A 28 5.77 -11.25 -6.58
N GLU A 29 4.82 -12.09 -6.89
CA GLU A 29 5.01 -13.45 -7.40
C GLU A 29 4.97 -13.51 -8.93
N GLY A 30 5.06 -12.34 -9.59
CA GLY A 30 4.99 -12.14 -11.03
C GLY A 30 3.68 -11.55 -11.53
N GLN A 31 2.76 -11.16 -10.64
CA GLN A 31 1.53 -10.45 -11.03
C GLN A 31 1.77 -9.00 -11.44
N TRP A 32 2.92 -8.44 -11.15
CA TRP A 32 3.33 -7.10 -11.58
C TRP A 32 4.71 -7.15 -12.23
N SER A 33 4.86 -6.43 -13.31
CA SER A 33 6.16 -6.12 -13.89
C SER A 33 6.94 -5.18 -12.97
N GLY A 34 8.25 -5.38 -12.87
CA GLY A 34 9.12 -4.50 -12.08
C GLY A 34 10.08 -5.26 -11.17
N ASN A 35 11.11 -4.57 -10.72
CA ASN A 35 12.22 -5.17 -9.99
C ASN A 35 12.07 -5.01 -8.47
N PHE A 36 10.89 -5.31 -7.93
CA PHE A 36 10.57 -5.23 -6.51
C PHE A 36 10.02 -6.57 -6.01
N SER A 37 10.27 -6.86 -4.74
CA SER A 37 9.81 -8.11 -4.09
C SER A 37 8.44 -8.01 -3.44
N HIS A 38 8.08 -6.82 -2.94
CA HIS A 38 6.81 -6.57 -2.26
C HIS A 38 6.28 -5.19 -2.61
N LYS A 39 4.96 -5.05 -2.53
CA LYS A 39 4.24 -3.79 -2.65
C LYS A 39 3.39 -3.57 -1.41
N MET A 40 3.43 -2.36 -0.84
CA MET A 40 2.46 -1.90 0.14
C MET A 40 1.54 -0.91 -0.54
N PRO A 41 0.26 -1.25 -0.79
CA PRO A 41 -0.68 -0.34 -1.41
C PRO A 41 -1.01 0.83 -0.48
N LEU A 42 -1.13 2.02 -1.06
CA LEU A 42 -1.66 3.23 -0.43
C LEU A 42 -2.93 3.65 -1.17
N LYS A 43 -3.77 4.49 -0.55
CA LYS A 43 -5.00 5.00 -1.18
C LYS A 43 -4.72 5.63 -2.56
N TYR A 44 -3.63 6.38 -2.68
CA TYR A 44 -3.24 7.07 -3.92
C TYR A 44 -1.84 6.67 -4.38
N GLY A 45 -1.50 5.37 -4.38
CA GLY A 45 -0.19 4.93 -4.83
C GLY A 45 0.30 3.66 -4.18
N GLY A 46 1.59 3.62 -3.83
CA GLY A 46 2.19 2.48 -3.15
C GLY A 46 3.66 2.65 -2.85
N LEU A 47 4.14 1.82 -1.94
CA LEU A 47 5.56 1.60 -1.70
C LEU A 47 5.96 0.30 -2.37
N PHE A 48 7.10 0.33 -3.06
CA PHE A 48 7.68 -0.82 -3.76
C PHE A 48 9.03 -1.12 -3.15
N PHE A 49 9.19 -2.33 -2.62
CA PHE A 49 10.36 -2.78 -1.89
C PHE A 49 11.32 -3.52 -2.83
N GLU A 50 12.40 -2.84 -3.21
CA GLU A 50 13.48 -3.37 -4.05
C GLU A 50 14.59 -3.99 -3.19
N LYS A 51 15.63 -4.55 -3.81
CA LYS A 51 16.73 -5.20 -3.06
C LYS A 51 17.62 -4.23 -2.28
N ASP A 52 17.71 -2.97 -2.70
CA ASP A 52 18.59 -1.94 -2.15
C ASP A 52 17.91 -0.57 -2.00
N ALA A 53 16.59 -0.53 -2.19
CA ALA A 53 15.82 0.71 -2.14
C ALA A 53 14.35 0.46 -1.79
N VAL A 54 13.66 1.53 -1.41
CA VAL A 54 12.19 1.61 -1.38
C VAL A 54 11.77 2.73 -2.32
N GLN A 55 10.93 2.43 -3.30
CA GLN A 55 10.33 3.41 -4.18
C GLN A 55 8.93 3.74 -3.69
N ILE A 56 8.65 5.03 -3.51
CA ILE A 56 7.35 5.57 -3.15
C ILE A 56 6.76 6.18 -4.42
N VAL A 57 5.59 5.73 -4.83
CA VAL A 57 4.86 6.27 -5.97
C VAL A 57 3.53 6.81 -5.49
N LEU A 58 3.27 8.08 -5.72
CA LEU A 58 2.03 8.75 -5.36
C LEU A 58 1.36 9.30 -6.62
N ARG A 59 0.03 9.16 -6.70
CA ARG A 59 -0.81 9.80 -7.71
C ARG A 59 -1.38 11.09 -7.16
N ASP A 60 -1.55 12.09 -8.02
CA ASP A 60 -2.26 13.31 -7.61
C ASP A 60 -3.74 12.97 -7.33
N ALA A 61 -4.15 13.18 -6.07
CA ALA A 61 -5.50 12.88 -5.60
C ALA A 61 -6.56 13.78 -6.24
N ARG A 62 -6.22 15.02 -6.57
CA ARG A 62 -7.16 16.01 -7.13
C ARG A 62 -7.73 15.57 -8.46
N HIS A 63 -6.91 14.93 -9.28
CA HIS A 63 -7.31 14.41 -10.60
C HIS A 63 -8.24 13.18 -10.52
N LEU A 64 -8.20 12.43 -9.42
CA LEU A 64 -9.04 11.24 -9.22
C LEU A 64 -10.43 11.59 -8.67
N GLU A 65 -10.55 12.69 -7.94
CA GLU A 65 -11.85 13.17 -7.42
C GLU A 65 -12.68 13.78 -8.56
N ASP A 66 -12.04 14.46 -9.49
CA ASP A 66 -12.69 15.03 -10.68
C ASP A 66 -13.25 13.93 -11.63
N LEU A 67 -12.56 12.78 -11.74
CA LEU A 67 -13.01 11.65 -12.56
C LEU A 67 -14.23 10.93 -11.98
N HIS A 68 -14.50 11.04 -10.69
CA HIS A 68 -15.67 10.43 -10.03
C HIS A 68 -16.84 11.40 -9.84
N GLY A 69 -16.63 12.69 -10.07
CA GLY A 69 -17.63 13.75 -9.84
C GLY A 69 -18.46 14.13 -11.06
N HIS A 70 -18.10 13.72 -12.24
CA HIS A 70 -18.88 14.03 -13.45
C HIS A 70 -19.78 12.85 -13.84
N ASP A 71 -21.09 13.06 -13.71
CA ASP A 71 -22.12 12.23 -14.33
C ASP A 71 -21.81 12.05 -15.83
N MET A 72 -21.58 10.81 -16.25
CA MET A 72 -21.17 10.41 -17.61
C MET A 72 -22.25 10.64 -18.67
N HIS A 73 -23.24 11.53 -18.45
CA HIS A 73 -24.38 11.63 -19.33
C HIS A 73 -24.49 12.91 -20.17
N GLU A 74 -23.65 13.91 -20.00
CA GLU A 74 -23.72 15.12 -20.84
C GLU A 74 -22.35 15.77 -21.05
N ALA A 75 -21.57 15.26 -22.00
CA ALA A 75 -20.73 16.15 -22.81
C ALA A 75 -20.00 15.32 -23.88
N GLY A 76 -20.21 15.66 -25.13
CA GLY A 76 -19.33 15.30 -26.25
C GLY A 76 -17.97 15.98 -26.03
N LEU A 77 -17.18 15.47 -25.13
CA LEU A 77 -15.85 15.98 -24.79
C LEU A 77 -14.82 15.19 -25.56
N SER A 78 -14.04 15.94 -26.34
CA SER A 78 -12.72 15.53 -26.81
C SER A 78 -11.96 14.85 -25.67
N HIS A 79 -11.61 13.58 -25.85
CA HIS A 79 -10.68 12.88 -24.99
C HIS A 79 -9.27 13.52 -25.16
N GLU A 80 -9.04 14.69 -24.57
CA GLU A 80 -7.70 15.00 -24.11
C GLU A 80 -7.43 13.96 -23.02
N ALA A 81 -6.52 13.05 -23.31
CA ALA A 81 -6.11 12.03 -22.37
C ALA A 81 -5.68 12.73 -21.07
N ASP A 82 -6.50 12.62 -20.04
CA ASP A 82 -6.21 13.15 -18.72
C ASP A 82 -4.91 12.47 -18.22
N LEU A 83 -3.80 13.19 -18.35
CA LEU A 83 -2.49 12.71 -17.97
C LEU A 83 -2.46 12.56 -16.44
N LEU A 84 -2.57 11.32 -15.98
CA LEU A 84 -2.39 11.00 -14.57
C LEU A 84 -0.97 11.40 -14.14
N GLN A 85 -0.89 12.39 -13.25
CA GLN A 85 0.39 12.82 -12.69
C GLN A 85 0.82 11.90 -11.56
N TYR A 86 2.08 11.47 -11.62
CA TYR A 86 2.71 10.64 -10.60
C TYR A 86 3.94 11.34 -10.04
N HIS A 87 4.09 11.30 -8.72
CA HIS A 87 5.32 11.65 -8.04
C HIS A 87 6.01 10.37 -7.58
N SER A 88 7.29 10.25 -7.90
CA SER A 88 8.09 9.10 -7.49
C SER A 88 9.33 9.55 -6.72
N VAL A 89 9.50 8.98 -5.52
CA VAL A 89 10.69 9.16 -4.68
C VAL A 89 11.31 7.81 -4.44
N ARG A 90 12.61 7.67 -4.69
CA ARG A 90 13.36 6.45 -4.43
C ARG A 90 14.35 6.66 -3.29
N LEU A 91 14.14 5.94 -2.19
CA LEU A 91 15.02 5.91 -1.02
C LEU A 91 16.01 4.77 -1.18
N LYS A 92 17.26 5.08 -1.53
CA LYS A 92 18.31 4.08 -1.72
C LYS A 92 19.08 3.84 -0.42
N PHE A 93 19.33 2.57 -0.08
CA PHE A 93 20.16 2.17 1.04
C PHE A 93 21.64 2.21 0.62
N LEU A 94 22.35 3.27 1.02
CA LEU A 94 23.75 3.48 0.61
C LEU A 94 24.67 2.43 1.25
N ASN A 95 25.59 1.88 0.43
CA ASN A 95 26.56 0.87 0.82
C ASN A 95 25.93 -0.41 1.42
N ALA A 96 24.65 -0.64 1.14
CA ALA A 96 23.95 -1.83 1.58
C ALA A 96 24.27 -3.02 0.66
N LYS A 97 24.22 -4.23 1.20
CA LYS A 97 24.21 -5.46 0.41
C LYS A 97 22.80 -5.65 -0.16
N PRO A 98 22.65 -5.74 -1.50
CA PRO A 98 21.34 -5.98 -2.10
C PRO A 98 20.69 -7.23 -1.54
N THR A 99 19.54 -7.08 -0.89
CA THR A 99 18.86 -8.15 -0.15
C THR A 99 17.37 -8.15 -0.48
N VAL A 100 16.81 -9.32 -0.78
CA VAL A 100 15.37 -9.46 -1.00
C VAL A 100 14.64 -9.34 0.33
N ALA A 101 13.67 -8.45 0.41
CA ALA A 101 12.82 -8.33 1.59
C ALA A 101 11.95 -9.59 1.78
N LYS A 102 11.69 -9.94 3.03
CA LYS A 102 10.87 -11.10 3.42
C LYS A 102 9.62 -10.65 4.16
N GLY A 103 8.48 -11.21 3.79
CA GLY A 103 7.23 -11.01 4.53
C GLY A 103 7.30 -11.63 5.92
N ARG A 104 6.72 -10.93 6.90
CA ARG A 104 6.59 -11.37 8.30
C ARG A 104 5.13 -11.37 8.71
N LYS A 105 4.74 -12.32 9.55
CA LYS A 105 3.35 -12.48 10.01
C LYS A 105 2.37 -12.53 8.81
N PRO A 106 2.40 -13.63 8.02
CA PRO A 106 1.48 -13.77 6.88
C PRO A 106 0.03 -13.71 7.35
N THR A 107 -0.84 -13.18 6.50
CA THR A 107 -2.29 -13.13 6.77
C THR A 107 -2.92 -14.52 6.61
N GLU A 108 -4.10 -14.72 7.18
CA GLU A 108 -4.88 -15.94 6.95
C GLU A 108 -5.58 -15.92 5.58
N PHE A 109 -5.90 -14.75 5.06
CA PHE A 109 -6.50 -14.56 3.75
C PHE A 109 -5.44 -14.40 2.65
N TYR A 110 -5.88 -14.55 1.41
CA TYR A 110 -5.06 -14.36 0.20
C TYR A 110 -5.80 -13.51 -0.83
N HIS A 111 -5.05 -12.98 -1.79
CA HIS A 111 -5.58 -12.25 -2.93
C HIS A 111 -5.34 -13.03 -4.22
N ASN A 112 -6.27 -12.89 -5.17
CA ASN A 112 -6.11 -13.37 -6.53
C ASN A 112 -5.97 -12.17 -7.49
N TYR A 113 -4.99 -12.24 -8.38
CA TYR A 113 -4.69 -11.22 -9.36
C TYR A 113 -4.88 -11.80 -10.76
N PHE A 114 -6.06 -11.57 -11.35
CA PHE A 114 -6.42 -12.00 -12.72
C PHE A 114 -6.80 -10.75 -13.51
N LEU A 115 -5.83 -9.80 -13.64
CA LEU A 115 -6.03 -8.50 -14.25
C LEU A 115 -5.39 -8.47 -15.65
N GLY A 116 -6.08 -7.83 -16.59
CA GLY A 116 -5.62 -7.72 -17.98
C GLY A 116 -5.78 -9.02 -18.77
N GLU A 117 -5.40 -8.95 -20.04
CA GLU A 117 -5.56 -10.05 -21.01
C GLU A 117 -4.40 -11.07 -20.96
N ASP A 118 -3.23 -10.64 -20.47
CA ASP A 118 -2.04 -11.49 -20.41
C ASP A 118 -2.05 -12.39 -19.17
N SER A 119 -2.42 -13.64 -19.37
CA SER A 119 -2.49 -14.65 -18.31
C SER A 119 -1.13 -14.97 -17.66
N THR A 120 -0.01 -14.57 -18.26
CA THR A 120 1.33 -14.78 -17.68
C THR A 120 1.52 -13.99 -16.38
N PHE A 121 0.74 -12.92 -16.17
CA PHE A 121 0.69 -12.13 -14.95
C PHE A 121 -0.36 -12.60 -13.93
N TRP A 122 -1.18 -13.59 -14.27
CA TRP A 122 -2.20 -14.06 -13.35
C TRP A 122 -1.59 -14.87 -12.21
N ARG A 123 -1.96 -14.51 -10.98
CA ARG A 123 -1.52 -15.21 -9.77
C ARG A 123 -2.70 -15.39 -8.81
N GLY A 124 -2.89 -16.63 -8.39
CA GLY A 124 -3.86 -16.97 -7.35
C GLY A 124 -3.16 -17.31 -6.04
N GLY A 125 -3.85 -17.08 -4.92
CA GLY A 125 -3.34 -17.46 -3.62
C GLY A 125 -2.22 -16.59 -3.05
N VAL A 126 -1.97 -15.41 -3.61
CA VAL A 126 -0.96 -14.46 -3.14
C VAL A 126 -1.28 -14.01 -1.72
N ARG A 127 -0.41 -14.34 -0.76
CA ARG A 127 -0.66 -14.12 0.66
C ARG A 127 0.11 -12.91 1.18
N PRO A 128 -0.59 -11.80 1.54
CA PRO A 128 0.03 -10.63 2.16
C PRO A 128 0.64 -10.95 3.53
N SER A 129 1.52 -10.06 3.98
CA SER A 129 2.11 -10.10 5.32
C SER A 129 1.85 -8.79 6.06
N ARG A 130 1.74 -8.85 7.41
CA ARG A 130 1.56 -7.67 8.27
C ARG A 130 2.86 -6.97 8.60
N GLY A 131 3.98 -7.51 8.18
CA GLY A 131 5.29 -6.92 8.34
C GLY A 131 6.23 -7.37 7.24
N LEU A 132 7.32 -6.63 7.06
CA LEU A 132 8.37 -6.89 6.10
C LEU A 132 9.74 -6.69 6.74
N SER A 133 10.74 -7.47 6.38
CA SER A 133 12.10 -7.29 6.86
C SER A 133 13.15 -7.51 5.79
N TYR A 134 14.23 -6.71 5.88
CA TYR A 134 15.48 -6.94 5.20
C TYR A 134 16.50 -7.46 6.22
N GLU A 135 16.94 -8.69 6.07
CA GLU A 135 17.92 -9.33 6.95
C GLU A 135 19.30 -9.28 6.32
N GLY A 136 20.27 -8.68 7.01
CA GLY A 136 21.64 -8.58 6.52
C GLY A 136 21.85 -7.56 5.40
N LEU A 137 21.00 -6.54 5.31
CA LEU A 137 21.18 -5.37 4.45
C LEU A 137 22.50 -4.65 4.80
N TYR A 138 22.80 -4.57 6.09
CA TYR A 138 24.08 -4.19 6.65
C TYR A 138 24.55 -5.28 7.63
N PRO A 139 25.85 -5.36 7.95
CA PRO A 139 26.36 -6.37 8.90
C PRO A 139 25.61 -6.30 10.24
N ASN A 140 25.18 -7.45 10.73
CA ASN A 140 24.50 -7.61 12.01
C ASN A 140 23.25 -6.74 12.22
N SER A 141 22.53 -6.40 11.12
CA SER A 141 21.34 -5.57 11.19
C SER A 141 20.14 -6.19 10.49
N THR A 142 18.95 -5.84 10.96
CA THR A 142 17.68 -6.12 10.30
C THR A 142 16.89 -4.82 10.24
N LEU A 143 16.49 -4.43 9.02
CA LEU A 143 15.55 -3.34 8.81
C LEU A 143 14.15 -3.93 8.69
N ALA A 144 13.22 -3.48 9.54
CA ALA A 144 11.85 -3.98 9.58
C ALA A 144 10.82 -2.86 9.40
N PHE A 145 9.69 -3.22 8.79
CA PHE A 145 8.51 -2.39 8.58
C PHE A 145 7.27 -3.11 9.12
N GLY A 146 6.30 -2.38 9.71
CA GLY A 146 5.05 -2.90 10.25
C GLY A 146 5.02 -3.13 11.73
#